data_acfd5b16b1c71fe521a3b3b5ef00eb74
#
_entry.id   acfd5b16b1c71fe521a3b3b5ef00eb74
#
_cell.length_a   1.000
_cell.length_b   1.000
_cell.length_c   1.000
_cell.angle_alpha   90.00
_cell.angle_beta   90.00
_cell.angle_gamma   90.00
#
_symmetry.space_group_name_H-M   'P 1'
#
loop_
_entity.id
_entity.type
_entity.pdbx_description
1 polymer ?
#
loop_
_entity_poly.entity_id
_entity_poly.type
_entity_poly.pdbx_seq_one_letter_code
_entity_poly.pdbx_strand_id
1 'polypeptide(L)'
;MMLTETKRIPFYSSLKLNNSYYFRLIVDDVCGVLSQIASAYADNEISIKEVVQKSRIGDAAELMIITEATPRENIIHVEKALQVLPCMRQVANIVRVMENGTE
;
A
#
# COMPACT_ATOMS: atom_id res chain seq x y z
N MET A 1 16.01 20.91 7.80
CA MET A 1 15.79 21.02 7.15
C MET A 1 15.50 20.98 6.75
N MET A 2 15.58 21.33 6.92
CA MET A 2 15.20 21.43 6.35
C MET A 2 14.63 21.35 5.80
N LEU A 3 14.38 21.82 5.77
CA LEU A 3 13.79 21.90 5.11
C LEU A 3 13.61 22.15 4.48
N THR A 4 13.79 22.65 4.59
CA THR A 4 13.50 22.93 3.84
C THR A 4 13.75 22.76 3.08
N GLU A 5 14.29 23.07 3.28
CA GLU A 5 14.45 22.93 2.42
C GLU A 5 14.21 22.30 1.71
N THR A 6 13.96 22.34 1.80
CA THR A 6 13.53 21.82 1.10
C THR A 6 13.13 21.97 0.15
N LYS A 7 13.26 22.51 0.18
CA LYS A 7 12.84 22.93 -0.62
C LYS A 7 12.87 22.55 -1.92
N ARG A 8 13.42 22.60 -2.76
CA ARG A 8 13.35 22.05 -3.94
C ARG A 8 13.86 20.78 -3.97
N ILE A 9 13.08 19.72 -3.93
CA ILE A 9 13.48 18.36 -3.93
C ILE A 9 13.48 17.86 -5.35
N PRO A 10 14.60 17.36 -5.85
CA PRO A 10 14.61 16.81 -7.20
C PRO A 10 13.61 15.68 -7.33
N PHE A 11 13.10 15.48 -8.52
CA PHE A 11 12.08 14.48 -8.77
C PHE A 11 12.49 13.10 -8.29
N TYR A 12 13.70 12.68 -8.61
CA TYR A 12 14.10 11.34 -8.22
C TYR A 12 14.21 11.20 -6.70
N SER A 13 14.54 12.27 -6.00
CA SER A 13 14.59 12.21 -4.56
C SER A 13 13.19 12.02 -3.98
N SER A 14 12.20 12.62 -4.63
CA SER A 14 10.83 12.44 -4.21
C SER A 14 10.42 10.98 -4.29
N LEU A 15 10.88 10.25 -5.28
CA LEU A 15 10.58 8.85 -5.40
C LEU A 15 11.21 8.01 -4.30
N LYS A 16 12.27 8.51 -3.70
CA LYS A 16 12.97 7.78 -2.66
C LYS A 16 12.55 8.15 -1.26
N LEU A 17 11.69 9.15 -1.12
CA LEU A 17 11.19 9.50 0.21
C LEU A 17 10.27 8.40 0.69
N ASN A 18 10.37 8.10 1.97
CA ASN A 18 9.55 7.07 2.58
C ASN A 18 8.29 7.67 3.13
N ASN A 19 7.18 7.07 2.81
CA ASN A 19 5.88 7.47 3.33
C ASN A 19 5.06 6.22 3.61
N SER A 20 4.09 6.35 4.48
CA SER A 20 3.10 5.29 4.67
C SER A 20 2.04 5.42 3.59
N TYR A 21 1.48 4.30 3.20
CA TYR A 21 0.44 4.29 2.17
C TYR A 21 -0.76 3.49 2.66
N TYR A 22 -1.92 3.90 2.19
CA TYR A 22 -3.18 3.24 2.48
C TYR A 22 -3.67 2.60 1.20
N PHE A 23 -4.00 1.30 1.28
CA PHE A 23 -4.53 0.56 0.14
C PHE A 23 -5.94 0.12 0.45
N ARG A 24 -6.81 0.22 -0.52
CA ARG A 24 -8.14 -0.34 -0.42
C ARG A 24 -8.26 -1.40 -1.50
N LEU A 25 -8.44 -2.64 -1.09
CA LEU A 25 -8.42 -3.79 -1.99
C LEU A 25 -9.75 -4.52 -1.92
N ILE A 26 -10.22 -4.95 -3.08
CA ILE A 26 -11.40 -5.82 -3.17
C ILE A 26 -10.90 -7.18 -3.60
N VAL A 27 -11.15 -8.20 -2.80
CA VAL A 27 -10.58 -9.52 -3.02
C VAL A 27 -11.66 -10.58 -2.89
N ASP A 28 -11.37 -11.78 -3.39
CA ASP A 28 -12.23 -12.92 -3.15
C ASP A 28 -12.14 -13.28 -1.67
N ASP A 29 -13.26 -13.61 -1.06
CA ASP A 29 -13.28 -13.98 0.34
C ASP A 29 -13.05 -15.48 0.45
N VAL A 30 -11.81 -15.90 0.32
CA VAL A 30 -11.43 -17.31 0.34
C VAL A 30 -10.24 -17.51 1.26
N CYS A 31 -10.05 -18.76 1.67
CA CYS A 31 -8.92 -19.10 2.53
C CYS A 31 -7.62 -18.74 1.86
N GLY A 32 -6.69 -18.23 2.62
CA GLY A 32 -5.34 -17.96 2.13
C GLY A 32 -5.18 -16.63 1.44
N VAL A 33 -6.25 -15.84 1.29
CA VAL A 33 -6.14 -14.57 0.59
C VAL A 33 -5.19 -13.61 1.29
N LEU A 34 -5.26 -13.55 2.61
CA LEU A 34 -4.37 -12.65 3.35
C LEU A 34 -2.91 -13.08 3.23
N SER A 35 -2.67 -14.39 3.17
CA SER A 35 -1.33 -14.90 3.00
C SER A 35 -0.74 -14.48 1.66
N GLN A 36 -1.53 -14.58 0.59
CA GLN A 36 -1.08 -14.18 -0.73
C GLN A 36 -0.77 -12.68 -0.78
N ILE A 37 -1.62 -11.88 -0.17
CA ILE A 37 -1.43 -10.44 -0.15
C ILE A 37 -0.20 -10.09 0.68
N ALA A 38 -0.05 -10.69 1.86
CA ALA A 38 1.09 -10.42 2.71
C ALA A 38 2.40 -10.79 2.02
N SER A 39 2.39 -11.88 1.27
CA SER A 39 3.58 -12.27 0.51
C SER A 39 3.95 -11.23 -0.55
N ALA A 40 2.95 -10.67 -1.23
CA ALA A 40 3.21 -9.66 -2.24
C ALA A 40 3.89 -8.43 -1.63
N TYR A 41 3.44 -8.02 -0.45
CA TYR A 41 4.07 -6.89 0.23
C TYR A 41 5.49 -7.25 0.69
N ALA A 42 5.65 -8.42 1.27
CA ALA A 42 6.97 -8.83 1.76
C ALA A 42 7.99 -8.98 0.63
N ASP A 43 7.55 -9.51 -0.50
CA ASP A 43 8.43 -9.69 -1.66
C ASP A 43 8.90 -8.35 -2.22
N ASN A 44 8.18 -7.29 -1.93
CA ASN A 44 8.55 -5.95 -2.38
C ASN A 44 9.08 -5.11 -1.23
N GLU A 45 9.46 -5.77 -0.13
CA GLU A 45 10.13 -5.14 1.00
C GLU A 45 9.27 -4.07 1.67
N ILE A 46 7.98 -4.32 1.73
CA ILE A 46 7.05 -3.40 2.37
C ILE A 46 6.51 -4.08 3.62
N SER A 47 6.65 -3.42 4.76
CA SER A 47 6.08 -3.91 6.01
C SER A 47 4.66 -3.38 6.17
N ILE A 48 3.76 -4.24 6.55
CA ILE A 48 2.37 -3.85 6.78
C ILE A 48 2.22 -3.41 8.23
N LYS A 49 1.65 -2.23 8.41
CA LYS A 49 1.41 -1.71 9.74
C LYS A 49 0.06 -2.17 10.28
N GLU A 50 -0.94 -2.23 9.42
CA GLU A 50 -2.29 -2.54 9.85
C GLU A 50 -3.09 -3.14 8.71
N VAL A 51 -3.93 -4.13 9.02
CA VAL A 51 -4.86 -4.71 8.07
C VAL A 51 -6.24 -4.72 8.71
N VAL A 52 -7.22 -4.21 8.01
CA VAL A 52 -8.61 -4.21 8.50
C VAL A 52 -9.49 -4.78 7.42
N GLN A 53 -10.28 -5.78 7.77
CA GLN A 53 -11.30 -6.28 6.86
C GLN A 53 -12.56 -5.50 7.16
N LYS A 54 -13.02 -4.74 6.17
CA LYS A 54 -14.13 -3.83 6.41
C LYS A 54 -15.49 -4.47 6.23
N SER A 55 -15.72 -5.09 5.13
CA SER A 55 -17.05 -5.60 4.87
C SER A 55 -17.02 -6.72 3.86
N ARG A 56 -18.09 -7.47 3.79
CA ARG A 56 -18.24 -8.49 2.79
C ARG A 56 -19.34 -8.08 1.85
N ILE A 57 -19.15 -8.34 0.59
CA ILE A 57 -20.14 -8.07 -0.43
C ILE A 57 -20.22 -9.34 -1.25
N GLY A 58 -21.25 -10.16 -0.98
CA GLY A 58 -21.35 -11.47 -1.61
C GLY A 58 -20.15 -12.33 -1.20
N ASP A 59 -19.40 -12.79 -2.17
CA ASP A 59 -18.21 -13.60 -1.92
C ASP A 59 -16.93 -12.78 -2.08
N ALA A 60 -17.04 -11.48 -1.97
CA ALA A 60 -15.89 -10.58 -1.99
C ALA A 60 -15.73 -9.94 -0.61
N ALA A 61 -14.52 -9.47 -0.33
CA ALA A 61 -14.23 -8.77 0.90
C ALA A 61 -13.46 -7.51 0.58
N GLU A 62 -13.66 -6.50 1.39
CA GLU A 62 -12.94 -5.25 1.26
C GLU A 62 -11.89 -5.20 2.37
N LEU A 63 -10.64 -5.02 1.97
CA LEU A 63 -9.53 -4.93 2.91
C LEU A 63 -8.90 -3.55 2.84
N MET A 64 -8.52 -3.04 4.00
CA MET A 64 -7.75 -1.81 4.08
C MET A 64 -6.39 -2.18 4.64
N ILE A 65 -5.34 -1.78 3.97
CA ILE A 65 -3.99 -2.07 4.40
C ILE A 65 -3.22 -0.76 4.53
N ILE A 66 -2.58 -0.58 5.68
CA ILE A 66 -1.74 0.59 5.89
C ILE A 66 -0.32 0.07 6.05
N THR A 67 0.61 0.65 5.29
CA THR A 67 1.99 0.21 5.33
C THR A 67 2.80 1.05 6.30
N GLU A 68 3.93 0.50 6.75
CA GLU A 68 4.96 1.31 7.37
C GLU A 68 5.58 2.19 6.28
N ALA A 69 6.38 3.15 6.66
CA ALA A 69 7.01 4.05 5.70
C ALA A 69 7.85 3.26 4.70
N THR A 70 7.69 3.56 3.43
CA THR A 70 8.36 2.82 2.36
C THR A 70 8.57 3.74 1.17
N PRO A 71 9.59 3.49 0.34
CA PRO A 71 9.78 4.29 -0.86
C PRO A 71 8.63 4.10 -1.84
N ARG A 72 8.29 5.16 -2.54
CA ARG A 72 7.23 5.10 -3.54
C ARG A 72 7.50 4.05 -4.62
N GLU A 73 8.74 3.85 -4.96
CA GLU A 73 9.12 2.86 -5.94
C GLU A 73 8.64 1.46 -5.55
N ASN A 74 8.71 1.13 -4.27
CA ASN A 74 8.22 -0.17 -3.80
C ASN A 74 6.71 -0.26 -3.91
N ILE A 75 6.02 0.86 -3.74
CA ILE A 75 4.57 0.90 -3.89
C ILE A 75 4.16 0.64 -5.34
N ILE A 76 4.89 1.21 -6.28
CA ILE A 76 4.61 0.98 -7.69
C ILE A 76 4.76 -0.50 -8.03
N HIS A 77 5.80 -1.12 -7.49
CA HIS A 77 6.04 -2.53 -7.76
C HIS A 77 5.01 -3.44 -7.09
N VAL A 78 4.62 -3.14 -5.85
CA VAL A 78 3.64 -3.98 -5.17
C VAL A 78 2.27 -3.86 -5.82
N GLU A 79 1.93 -2.69 -6.35
CA GLU A 79 0.67 -2.54 -7.05
C GLU A 79 0.57 -3.53 -8.21
N LYS A 80 1.65 -3.66 -8.99
CA LYS A 80 1.67 -4.60 -10.09
C LYS A 80 1.56 -6.03 -9.60
N ALA A 81 2.25 -6.35 -8.52
CA ALA A 81 2.20 -7.70 -7.97
C ALA A 81 0.80 -8.03 -7.46
N LEU A 82 0.14 -7.07 -6.84
CA LEU A 82 -1.22 -7.29 -6.33
C LEU A 82 -2.21 -7.52 -7.46
N GLN A 83 -2.07 -6.78 -8.55
CA GLN A 83 -3.02 -6.87 -9.65
C GLN A 83 -3.02 -8.23 -10.35
N VAL A 84 -1.95 -8.99 -10.24
CA VAL A 84 -1.88 -10.29 -10.88
C VAL A 84 -2.22 -11.44 -9.95
N LEU A 85 -2.55 -11.17 -8.69
CA LEU A 85 -2.95 -12.24 -7.77
C LEU A 85 -4.30 -12.78 -8.17
N PRO A 86 -4.46 -14.11 -8.20
CA PRO A 86 -5.74 -14.70 -8.62
C PRO A 86 -6.92 -14.26 -7.74
N CYS A 87 -6.67 -13.96 -6.48
CA CYS A 87 -7.73 -13.57 -5.56
C CYS A 87 -8.07 -12.08 -5.65
N MET A 88 -7.30 -11.30 -6.38
CA MET A 88 -7.50 -9.85 -6.42
C MET A 88 -8.55 -9.50 -7.45
N ARG A 89 -9.62 -8.85 -7.01
CA ARG A 89 -10.63 -8.34 -7.92
C ARG A 89 -10.33 -6.93 -8.35
N GLN A 90 -9.86 -6.11 -7.41
CA GLN A 90 -9.60 -4.72 -7.74
C GLN A 90 -8.68 -4.09 -6.70
N VAL A 91 -7.67 -3.37 -7.15
CA VAL A 91 -6.91 -2.49 -6.30
C VAL A 91 -7.62 -1.14 -6.41
N ALA A 92 -8.53 -0.88 -5.49
CA ALA A 92 -9.46 0.22 -5.65
C ALA A 92 -8.84 1.59 -5.43
N ASN A 93 -7.98 1.69 -4.41
CA ASN A 93 -7.35 2.98 -4.09
C ASN A 93 -5.98 2.75 -3.50
N ILE A 94 -5.06 3.65 -3.81
CA ILE A 94 -3.76 3.72 -3.13
C ILE A 94 -3.54 5.19 -2.83
N VAL A 95 -3.40 5.52 -1.55
CA VAL A 95 -3.28 6.90 -1.12
C VAL A 95 -2.08 7.04 -0.21
N ARG A 96 -1.28 8.06 -0.44
CA ARG A 96 -0.18 8.35 0.44
C ARG A 96 -0.74 9.00 1.71
N VAL A 97 -0.29 8.50 2.85
CA VAL A 97 -0.73 9.02 4.14
C VAL A 97 0.19 10.16 4.53
N MET A 98 -0.40 11.31 4.78
CA MET A 98 0.36 12.49 5.15
C MET A 98 0.51 12.50 6.66
N GLU A 99 1.68 12.14 7.09
CA GLU A 99 1.87 11.96 8.46
C GLU A 99 1.88 13.17 9.27
N ASN A 100 2.27 14.15 8.90
CA ASN A 100 2.34 15.19 9.69
C ASN A 100 1.45 16.11 9.40
N GLY A 101 0.75 15.58 8.84
CA GLY A 101 -0.12 16.30 8.66
C GLY A 101 0.00 17.52 9.21
N THR A 102 0.32 17.24 9.56
CA THR A 102 0.58 17.63 10.13
C THR A 102 1.22 18.34 10.24
N GLU A 103 1.51 18.27 10.06
CA GLU A 103 2.06 18.71 10.12
C GLU A 103 2.09 19.17 9.84
#